data_0d7aee2afad1745d176d2001bc2b8653
#
_entry.id   0d7aee2afad1745d176d2001bc2b8653
#
_cell.length_a   1.000
_cell.length_b   1.000
_cell.length_c   1.000
_cell.angle_alpha   90.00
_cell.angle_beta   90.00
_cell.angle_gamma   90.00
#
_symmetry.space_group_name_H-M   'P 1'
#
loop_
_entity.id
_entity.type
_entity.pdbx_description
1 polymer ?
#
loop_
_entity_poly.entity_id
_entity_poly.type
_entity_poly.pdbx_seq_one_letter_code
_entity_poly.pdbx_strand_id
1 'polypeptide(L)'
;MPKTKLQNIIFTLIMAFVMVYAMVCYNIALDKGGMTNEIFLLAFYEIPIMWPVACILEYFVVEKLSRKLAFRMVSPEDKPIFITLAISSMIVCLMCPVMSFIATCLFMHPGNQIIALWLQKTVQNFPMALCWQIFFAGPGVRNVFGFVVGFILDRKSIIDYHL
;
A
#
# COMPACT_ATOMS: atom_id res chain seq x y z
N MET A 1 14.24 8.44 1.06
CA MET A 1 12.91 9.05 1.17
C MET A 1 12.73 10.07 0.07
N PRO A 2 11.54 10.21 -0.54
CA PRO A 2 11.30 11.18 -1.62
C PRO A 2 11.55 12.61 -1.14
N LYS A 3 12.29 13.38 -1.95
CA LYS A 3 12.65 14.78 -1.63
C LYS A 3 11.76 15.80 -2.36
N THR A 4 11.09 15.39 -3.43
CA THR A 4 10.24 16.26 -4.25
C THR A 4 8.79 15.73 -4.26
N LYS A 5 7.82 16.61 -4.59
CA LYS A 5 6.40 16.22 -4.71
C LYS A 5 6.21 15.10 -5.76
N LEU A 6 6.91 15.18 -6.89
CA LEU A 6 6.85 14.15 -7.93
C LEU A 6 7.40 12.81 -7.44
N GLN A 7 8.53 12.81 -6.73
CA GLN A 7 9.10 11.60 -6.13
C GLN A 7 8.14 10.98 -5.11
N ASN A 8 7.43 11.79 -4.32
CA ASN A 8 6.43 11.30 -3.39
C ASN A 8 5.26 10.63 -4.11
N ILE A 9 4.76 11.23 -5.18
CA ILE A 9 3.67 10.64 -5.99
C ILE A 9 4.11 9.29 -6.57
N ILE A 10 5.30 9.23 -7.21
CA ILE A 10 5.81 7.98 -7.79
C ILE A 10 5.99 6.91 -6.71
N PHE A 11 6.55 7.28 -5.55
CA PHE A 11 6.71 6.37 -4.42
C PHE A 11 5.37 5.81 -3.95
N THR A 12 4.36 6.68 -3.79
CA THR A 12 3.00 6.29 -3.38
C THR A 12 2.35 5.36 -4.40
N LEU A 13 2.49 5.65 -5.71
CA LEU A 13 1.95 4.80 -6.78
C LEU A 13 2.55 3.38 -6.75
N ILE A 14 3.87 3.28 -6.59
CA ILE A 14 4.56 1.98 -6.53
C ILE A 14 4.17 1.24 -5.24
N MET A 15 4.15 1.94 -4.10
CA MET A 15 3.77 1.36 -2.82
C MET A 15 2.33 0.84 -2.86
N ALA A 16 1.39 1.64 -3.34
CA ALA A 16 0.00 1.25 -3.49
C ALA A 16 -0.15 0.04 -4.44
N PHE A 17 0.60 -0.02 -5.54
CA PHE A 17 0.57 -1.16 -6.45
C PHE A 17 1.02 -2.45 -5.76
N VAL A 18 2.17 -2.43 -5.08
CA VAL A 18 2.72 -3.59 -4.39
C VAL A 18 1.77 -4.09 -3.30
N MET A 19 1.17 -3.17 -2.55
CA MET A 19 0.21 -3.50 -1.50
C MET A 19 -1.09 -4.08 -2.08
N VAL A 20 -1.68 -3.43 -3.07
CA VAL A 20 -2.94 -3.88 -3.68
C VAL A 20 -2.76 -5.23 -4.34
N TYR A 21 -1.67 -5.42 -5.12
CA TYR A 21 -1.40 -6.69 -5.78
C TYR A 21 -1.34 -7.86 -4.79
N ALA A 22 -0.55 -7.72 -3.73
CA ALA A 22 -0.42 -8.76 -2.70
C ALA A 22 -1.75 -9.03 -1.99
N MET A 23 -2.51 -7.99 -1.65
CA MET A 23 -3.78 -8.13 -0.95
C MET A 23 -4.88 -8.73 -1.83
N VAL A 24 -4.93 -8.38 -3.11
CA VAL A 24 -5.85 -8.99 -4.07
C VAL A 24 -5.53 -10.48 -4.24
N CYS A 25 -4.25 -10.85 -4.46
CA CYS A 25 -3.85 -12.26 -4.51
C CYS A 25 -4.25 -13.02 -3.24
N TYR A 26 -4.02 -12.42 -2.08
CA TYR A 26 -4.39 -13.02 -0.79
C TYR A 26 -5.90 -13.23 -0.65
N ASN A 27 -6.71 -12.23 -1.01
CA ASN A 27 -8.18 -12.33 -0.94
C ASN A 27 -8.73 -13.40 -1.89
N ILE A 28 -8.25 -13.44 -3.14
CA ILE A 28 -8.66 -14.47 -4.11
C ILE A 28 -8.24 -15.86 -3.60
N ALA A 29 -7.06 -16.00 -2.98
CA ALA A 29 -6.61 -17.26 -2.39
C ALA A 29 -7.52 -17.71 -1.25
N LEU A 30 -7.95 -16.81 -0.38
CA LEU A 30 -8.91 -17.12 0.69
C LEU A 30 -10.27 -17.57 0.13
N ASP A 31 -10.77 -16.90 -0.90
CA ASP A 31 -12.06 -17.20 -1.49
C ASP A 31 -12.06 -18.53 -2.28
N LYS A 32 -10.90 -18.92 -2.86
CA LYS A 32 -10.70 -20.20 -3.53
C LYS A 32 -10.24 -21.35 -2.62
N GLY A 33 -9.99 -21.06 -1.35
CA GLY A 33 -9.55 -22.07 -0.37
C GLY A 33 -8.08 -22.47 -0.45
N GLY A 34 -7.25 -21.74 -1.20
CA GLY A 34 -5.80 -22.00 -1.30
C GLY A 34 -5.10 -21.18 -2.37
N MET A 35 -3.77 -21.14 -2.30
CA MET A 35 -2.93 -20.42 -3.25
C MET A 35 -2.63 -21.29 -4.47
N THR A 36 -2.90 -20.77 -5.67
CA THR A 36 -2.56 -21.41 -6.96
C THR A 36 -1.87 -20.41 -7.88
N ASN A 37 -1.12 -20.92 -8.87
CA ASN A 37 -0.42 -20.06 -9.84
C ASN A 37 -1.39 -19.17 -10.66
N GLU A 38 -2.62 -19.62 -10.84
CA GLU A 38 -3.65 -18.88 -11.57
C GLU A 38 -4.07 -17.59 -10.86
N ILE A 39 -3.94 -17.54 -9.53
CA ILE A 39 -4.33 -16.38 -8.72
C ILE A 39 -3.53 -15.15 -9.10
N PHE A 40 -2.25 -15.31 -9.42
CA PHE A 40 -1.40 -14.20 -9.85
C PHE A 40 -1.89 -13.54 -11.14
N LEU A 41 -2.49 -14.32 -12.03
CA LEU A 41 -3.10 -13.80 -13.27
C LEU A 41 -4.49 -13.21 -13.00
N LEU A 42 -5.29 -13.88 -12.16
CA LEU A 42 -6.63 -13.41 -11.80
C LEU A 42 -6.60 -12.05 -11.08
N ALA A 43 -5.56 -11.80 -10.29
CA ALA A 43 -5.37 -10.53 -9.61
C ALA A 43 -5.36 -9.33 -10.58
N PHE A 44 -4.88 -9.51 -11.81
CA PHE A 44 -4.88 -8.45 -12.82
C PHE A 44 -6.27 -7.99 -13.27
N TYR A 45 -7.33 -8.75 -13.01
CA TYR A 45 -8.70 -8.33 -13.30
C TYR A 45 -9.23 -7.33 -12.26
N GLU A 46 -8.79 -7.44 -11.00
CA GLU A 46 -9.23 -6.56 -9.92
C GLU A 46 -8.36 -5.30 -9.75
N ILE A 47 -7.08 -5.40 -10.11
CA ILE A 47 -6.10 -4.31 -9.99
C ILE A 47 -6.54 -3.02 -10.70
N PRO A 48 -7.06 -3.04 -11.94
CA PRO A 48 -7.46 -1.81 -12.65
C PRO A 48 -8.51 -0.98 -11.90
N ILE A 49 -9.26 -1.61 -11.02
CA ILE A 49 -10.27 -0.93 -10.17
C ILE A 49 -9.67 -0.60 -8.81
N MET A 50 -9.04 -1.58 -8.15
CA MET A 50 -8.59 -1.44 -6.77
C MET A 50 -7.37 -0.53 -6.62
N TRP A 51 -6.44 -0.56 -7.57
CA TRP A 51 -5.22 0.26 -7.51
C TRP A 51 -5.49 1.77 -7.63
N PRO A 52 -6.27 2.29 -8.61
CA PRO A 52 -6.60 3.71 -8.67
C PRO A 52 -7.35 4.19 -7.43
N VAL A 53 -8.29 3.39 -6.92
CA VAL A 53 -9.02 3.69 -5.68
C VAL A 53 -8.05 3.79 -4.51
N ALA A 54 -7.14 2.84 -4.36
CA ALA A 54 -6.11 2.87 -3.31
C ALA A 54 -5.23 4.11 -3.42
N CYS A 55 -4.76 4.46 -4.62
CA CYS A 55 -3.93 5.64 -4.85
C CYS A 55 -4.64 6.95 -4.46
N ILE A 56 -5.91 7.10 -4.83
CA ILE A 56 -6.71 8.27 -4.50
C ILE A 56 -6.89 8.37 -2.97
N LEU A 57 -7.28 7.28 -2.33
CA LEU A 57 -7.47 7.25 -0.87
C LEU A 57 -6.16 7.53 -0.13
N GLU A 58 -5.07 6.92 -0.53
CA GLU A 58 -3.77 7.10 0.11
C GLU A 58 -3.29 8.55 -0.01
N TYR A 59 -3.33 9.12 -1.20
CA TYR A 59 -2.84 10.46 -1.45
C TYR A 59 -3.68 11.56 -0.77
N PHE A 60 -5.01 11.48 -0.86
CA PHE A 60 -5.88 12.55 -0.36
C PHE A 60 -6.21 12.46 1.12
N VAL A 61 -6.36 11.25 1.64
CA VAL A 61 -6.90 11.02 3.00
C VAL A 61 -5.85 10.40 3.90
N VAL A 62 -5.34 9.22 3.50
CA VAL A 62 -4.58 8.35 4.39
C VAL A 62 -3.20 8.93 4.70
N GLU A 63 -2.48 9.51 3.74
CA GLU A 63 -1.14 10.06 3.95
C GLU A 63 -1.13 11.14 5.04
N LYS A 64 -2.09 12.07 4.99
CA LYS A 64 -2.19 13.17 5.97
C LYS A 64 -2.63 12.67 7.34
N LEU A 65 -3.63 11.79 7.37
CA LEU A 65 -4.22 11.30 8.61
C LEU A 65 -3.29 10.32 9.32
N SER A 66 -2.63 9.43 8.60
CA SER A 66 -1.66 8.47 9.16
C SER A 66 -0.48 9.18 9.80
N ARG A 67 0.08 10.20 9.16
CA ARG A 67 1.15 11.02 9.74
C ARG A 67 0.69 11.71 11.02
N LYS A 68 -0.50 12.33 11.01
CA LYS A 68 -1.05 13.00 12.21
C LYS A 68 -1.25 12.02 13.36
N LEU A 69 -1.72 10.80 13.08
CA LEU A 69 -1.91 9.77 14.10
C LEU A 69 -0.58 9.18 14.58
N ALA A 70 0.36 8.93 13.68
CA ALA A 70 1.67 8.40 14.03
C ALA A 70 2.43 9.34 14.98
N PHE A 71 2.43 10.65 14.71
CA PHE A 71 3.07 11.64 15.58
C PHE A 71 2.35 11.89 16.92
N ARG A 72 1.25 11.22 17.19
CA ARG A 72 0.70 11.11 18.57
C ARG A 72 1.37 9.99 19.38
N MET A 73 1.99 9.02 18.71
CA MET A 73 2.60 7.84 19.32
C MET A 73 4.12 7.92 19.36
N VAL A 74 4.72 8.64 18.42
CA VAL A 74 6.17 8.80 18.27
C VAL A 74 6.54 10.27 18.22
N SER A 75 7.71 10.61 18.78
CA SER A 75 8.27 11.96 18.71
C SER A 75 9.07 12.16 17.41
N PRO A 76 9.13 13.40 16.86
CA PRO A 76 10.02 13.72 15.75
C PRO A 76 11.50 13.46 16.02
N GLU A 77 11.89 13.38 17.29
CA GLU A 77 13.26 13.12 17.76
C GLU A 77 13.59 11.62 17.85
N ASP A 78 12.58 10.75 17.70
CA ASP A 78 12.78 9.30 17.71
C ASP A 78 13.59 8.83 16.51
N LYS A 79 14.20 7.65 16.64
CA LYS A 79 14.97 7.06 15.53
C LYS A 79 14.07 6.93 14.28
N PRO A 80 14.58 7.26 13.07
CA PRO A 80 13.79 7.26 11.85
C PRO A 80 13.05 5.94 11.56
N ILE A 81 13.56 4.82 12.07
CA ILE A 81 12.94 3.52 11.92
C ILE A 81 11.60 3.43 12.68
N PHE A 82 11.52 3.95 13.89
CA PHE A 82 10.30 3.94 14.69
C PHE A 82 9.24 4.86 14.11
N ILE A 83 9.65 6.05 13.64
CA ILE A 83 8.75 6.98 12.94
C ILE A 83 8.18 6.32 11.69
N THR A 84 9.02 5.64 10.92
CA THR A 84 8.61 4.95 9.72
C THR A 84 7.64 3.79 9.98
N LEU A 85 7.94 2.98 11.01
CA LEU A 85 7.06 1.88 11.42
C LEU A 85 5.70 2.40 11.91
N ALA A 86 5.69 3.46 12.72
CA ALA A 86 4.46 4.08 13.20
C ALA A 86 3.60 4.60 12.05
N ILE A 87 4.19 5.33 11.10
CA ILE A 87 3.46 5.83 9.93
C ILE A 87 2.93 4.67 9.10
N SER A 88 3.75 3.65 8.82
CA SER A 88 3.32 2.47 8.02
C SER A 88 2.18 1.71 8.70
N SER A 89 2.25 1.53 10.02
CA SER A 89 1.17 0.88 10.78
C SER A 89 -0.13 1.68 10.73
N MET A 90 -0.07 3.01 10.85
CA MET A 90 -1.24 3.87 10.76
C MET A 90 -1.84 3.88 9.35
N ILE A 91 -1.01 3.81 8.31
CA ILE A 91 -1.50 3.64 6.93
C ILE A 91 -2.34 2.36 6.82
N VAL A 92 -1.83 1.23 7.29
CA VAL A 92 -2.57 -0.04 7.25
C VAL A 92 -3.85 0.01 8.09
N CYS A 93 -3.79 0.60 9.28
CA CYS A 93 -4.97 0.77 10.15
C CYS A 93 -6.10 1.54 9.48
N LEU A 94 -5.78 2.51 8.63
CA LEU A 94 -6.77 3.32 7.90
C LEU A 94 -7.18 2.68 6.58
N MET A 95 -6.20 2.18 5.80
CA MET A 95 -6.46 1.62 4.47
C MET A 95 -7.18 0.28 4.52
N CYS A 96 -6.79 -0.61 5.44
CA CYS A 96 -7.32 -1.97 5.47
C CYS A 96 -8.85 -2.03 5.64
N PRO A 97 -9.47 -1.32 6.61
CA PRO A 97 -10.93 -1.31 6.74
C PRO A 97 -11.64 -0.72 5.51
N VAL A 98 -11.11 0.40 4.99
CA VAL A 98 -11.73 1.10 3.85
C VAL A 98 -11.63 0.25 2.58
N MET A 99 -10.46 -0.30 2.27
CA MET A 99 -10.27 -1.14 1.09
C MET A 99 -11.03 -2.46 1.20
N SER A 100 -11.11 -3.07 2.39
CA SER A 100 -11.93 -4.26 2.64
C SER A 100 -13.42 -3.97 2.44
N PHE A 101 -13.91 -2.78 2.82
CA PHE A 101 -15.28 -2.36 2.57
C PHE A 101 -15.57 -2.24 1.06
N ILE A 102 -14.70 -1.55 0.34
CA ILE A 102 -14.83 -1.35 -1.11
C ILE A 102 -14.80 -2.70 -1.84
N ALA A 103 -13.85 -3.58 -1.49
CA ALA A 103 -13.75 -4.91 -2.09
C ALA A 103 -15.00 -5.75 -1.80
N THR A 104 -15.53 -5.71 -0.58
CA THR A 104 -16.77 -6.41 -0.22
C THR A 104 -17.95 -5.93 -1.04
N CYS A 105 -18.09 -4.61 -1.24
CA CYS A 105 -19.18 -4.03 -2.04
C CYS A 105 -19.07 -4.39 -3.53
N LEU A 106 -17.86 -4.38 -4.08
CA LEU A 106 -17.65 -4.55 -5.52
C LEU A 106 -17.65 -6.02 -5.98
N PHE A 107 -17.06 -6.92 -5.17
CA PHE A 107 -16.78 -8.29 -5.63
C PHE A 107 -17.60 -9.35 -4.92
N MET A 108 -18.15 -9.09 -3.74
CA MET A 108 -18.84 -10.13 -2.95
C MET A 108 -20.36 -10.08 -3.03
N HIS A 109 -20.99 -9.02 -3.57
CA HIS A 109 -22.45 -8.82 -3.61
C HIS A 109 -23.15 -9.17 -2.28
N PRO A 110 -22.80 -8.55 -1.16
CA PRO A 110 -23.07 -9.03 0.20
C PRO A 110 -24.54 -8.99 0.64
N GLY A 111 -25.43 -8.33 -0.13
CA GLY A 111 -26.83 -8.17 0.25
C GLY A 111 -26.99 -7.59 1.66
N ASN A 112 -27.82 -8.25 2.51
CA ASN A 112 -28.06 -7.81 3.88
C ASN A 112 -26.93 -8.11 4.87
N GLN A 113 -25.88 -8.85 4.46
CA GLN A 113 -24.78 -9.26 5.35
C GLN A 113 -23.50 -8.42 5.16
N ILE A 114 -23.61 -7.25 4.57
CA ILE A 114 -22.47 -6.38 4.24
C ILE A 114 -21.58 -6.08 5.45
N ILE A 115 -22.14 -5.79 6.60
CA ILE A 115 -21.39 -5.43 7.82
C ILE A 115 -20.59 -6.64 8.32
N ALA A 116 -21.22 -7.82 8.38
CA ALA A 116 -20.57 -9.03 8.86
C ALA A 116 -19.42 -9.45 7.94
N LEU A 117 -19.63 -9.45 6.63
CA LEU A 117 -18.60 -9.77 5.63
C LEU A 117 -17.47 -8.76 5.62
N TRP A 118 -17.78 -7.47 5.70
CA TRP A 118 -16.78 -6.43 5.81
C TRP A 118 -15.89 -6.58 7.05
N LEU A 119 -16.49 -6.79 8.23
CA LEU A 119 -15.73 -7.00 9.47
C LEU A 119 -14.87 -8.26 9.39
N GLN A 120 -15.42 -9.37 8.88
CA GLN A 120 -14.68 -10.60 8.68
C GLN A 120 -13.47 -10.40 7.75
N LYS A 121 -13.67 -9.78 6.59
CA LYS A 121 -12.58 -9.47 5.64
C LYS A 121 -11.55 -8.52 6.25
N THR A 122 -11.99 -7.52 6.99
CA THR A 122 -11.07 -6.58 7.66
C THR A 122 -10.18 -7.31 8.66
N VAL A 123 -10.75 -8.17 9.50
CA VAL A 123 -9.99 -8.95 10.50
C VAL A 123 -9.02 -9.92 9.84
N GLN A 124 -9.41 -10.57 8.73
CA GLN A 124 -8.56 -11.48 7.97
C GLN A 124 -7.41 -10.73 7.26
N ASN A 125 -7.72 -9.57 6.67
CA ASN A 125 -6.78 -8.79 5.87
C ASN A 125 -5.76 -8.03 6.73
N PHE A 126 -6.15 -7.59 7.92
CA PHE A 126 -5.35 -6.69 8.74
C PHE A 126 -3.96 -7.26 9.12
N PRO A 127 -3.84 -8.48 9.67
CA PRO A 127 -2.53 -9.04 10.03
C PRO A 127 -1.63 -9.22 8.81
N MET A 128 -2.20 -9.71 7.69
CA MET A 128 -1.46 -9.92 6.46
C MET A 128 -0.97 -8.59 5.87
N ALA A 129 -1.84 -7.58 5.79
CA ALA A 129 -1.49 -6.26 5.29
C ALA A 129 -0.40 -5.61 6.14
N LEU A 130 -0.48 -5.74 7.48
CA LEU A 130 0.50 -5.18 8.40
C LEU A 130 1.87 -5.85 8.26
N CYS A 131 1.91 -7.18 8.26
CA CYS A 131 3.14 -7.94 8.06
C CYS A 131 3.76 -7.63 6.68
N TRP A 132 2.94 -7.65 5.63
CA TRP A 132 3.40 -7.34 4.28
C TRP A 132 3.97 -5.93 4.16
N GLN A 133 3.31 -4.94 4.73
CA GLN A 133 3.74 -3.54 4.73
C GLN A 133 5.09 -3.37 5.46
N ILE A 134 5.23 -3.96 6.64
CA ILE A 134 6.41 -3.75 7.48
C ILE A 134 7.63 -4.51 6.95
N PHE A 135 7.46 -5.78 6.58
CA PHE A 135 8.59 -6.65 6.28
C PHE A 135 8.97 -6.70 4.79
N PHE A 136 7.99 -6.53 3.89
CA PHE A 136 8.21 -6.70 2.45
C PHE A 136 8.02 -5.40 1.66
N ALA A 137 6.83 -4.83 1.67
CA ALA A 137 6.52 -3.67 0.84
C ALA A 137 7.33 -2.44 1.26
N GLY A 138 7.38 -2.13 2.56
CA GLY A 138 8.11 -0.98 3.08
C GLY A 138 9.59 -0.99 2.71
N PRO A 139 10.38 -1.99 3.12
CA PRO A 139 11.78 -2.08 2.77
C PRO A 139 12.02 -2.27 1.27
N GLY A 140 11.23 -3.14 0.61
CA GLY A 140 11.38 -3.45 -0.79
C GLY A 140 11.18 -2.23 -1.69
N VAL A 141 10.08 -1.52 -1.54
CA VAL A 141 9.79 -0.32 -2.35
C VAL A 141 10.80 0.80 -2.08
N ARG A 142 11.27 0.97 -0.84
CA ARG A 142 12.31 1.97 -0.53
C ARG A 142 13.63 1.67 -1.21
N ASN A 143 14.04 0.39 -1.25
CA ASN A 143 15.26 -0.02 -1.92
C ASN A 143 15.16 0.17 -3.44
N VAL A 144 14.06 -0.28 -4.05
CA VAL A 144 13.80 -0.12 -5.49
C VAL A 144 13.72 1.37 -5.85
N PHE A 145 12.99 2.15 -5.06
CA PHE A 145 12.87 3.60 -5.29
C PHE A 145 14.21 4.31 -5.16
N GLY A 146 15.04 3.95 -4.17
CA GLY A 146 16.39 4.48 -4.00
C GLY A 146 17.27 4.20 -5.22
N PHE A 147 17.20 2.98 -5.77
CA PHE A 147 17.92 2.57 -6.96
C PHE A 147 17.47 3.34 -8.21
N VAL A 148 16.16 3.45 -8.44
CA VAL A 148 15.56 4.16 -9.58
C VAL A 148 15.90 5.65 -9.54
N VAL A 149 15.77 6.30 -8.39
CA VAL A 149 16.08 7.72 -8.22
C VAL A 149 17.59 7.97 -8.38
N GLY A 150 18.44 7.08 -7.84
CA GLY A 150 19.90 7.13 -8.05
C GLY A 150 20.25 7.08 -9.52
N PHE A 151 19.69 6.15 -10.26
CA PHE A 151 19.92 5.97 -11.69
C PHE A 151 19.46 7.18 -12.53
N ILE A 152 18.32 7.79 -12.19
CA ILE A 152 17.81 8.99 -12.88
C ILE A 152 18.69 10.21 -12.62
N LEU A 153 19.16 10.38 -11.38
CA LEU A 153 20.03 11.49 -11.00
C LEU A 153 21.41 11.37 -11.66
N ASP A 154 21.94 10.16 -11.77
CA ASP A 154 23.23 9.88 -12.42
C ASP A 154 23.16 10.18 -13.92
N ARG A 155 22.06 9.80 -14.59
CA ARG A 155 21.81 10.16 -15.99
C ARG A 155 21.70 11.67 -16.20
N LYS A 156 21.08 12.40 -15.29
CA LYS A 156 20.93 13.85 -15.39
C LYS A 156 22.29 14.57 -15.25
N SER A 157 23.13 14.09 -14.33
CA SER A 157 24.50 14.56 -14.17
C SER A 157 25.34 14.37 -15.43
N ILE A 158 25.22 13.25 -16.14
CA ILE A 158 25.95 12.97 -17.38
C ILE A 158 25.49 13.88 -18.51
N ILE A 159 24.23 14.24 -18.61
CA ILE A 159 23.68 15.12 -19.64
C ILE A 159 24.12 16.56 -19.39
N ASP A 160 24.18 17.02 -18.14
CA ASP A 160 24.62 18.37 -17.77
C ASP A 160 26.14 18.57 -17.92
N TYR A 161 26.93 17.49 -18.05
CA TYR A 161 28.38 17.58 -18.36
C TYR A 161 28.68 17.62 -19.86
N HIS A 162 27.71 17.37 -20.73
CA HIS A 162 27.87 17.35 -22.18
C HIS A 162 27.18 18.54 -22.89
N LEU A 163 26.64 19.51 -22.14
CA LEU A 163 26.16 20.82 -22.62
C LEU A 163 27.03 21.97 -22.11
#